data_30a67c4399c77fb409853761a06cae69
#
_entry.id   30a67c4399c77fb409853761a06cae69
#
_cell.length_a   1.000
_cell.length_b   1.000
_cell.length_c   1.000
_cell.angle_alpha   90.00
_cell.angle_beta   90.00
_cell.angle_gamma   90.00
#
_symmetry.space_group_name_H-M   'P 1'
#
loop_
_entity.id
_entity.type
_entity.pdbx_description
1 polymer ?
#
loop_
_entity_poly.entity_id
_entity_poly.type
_entity_poly.pdbx_seq_one_letter_code
_entity_poly.pdbx_strand_id
1 'polypeptide(L)'
;MIYEMRSYRAMPGRMPDLIKRFDTITLKLFDKHGIRQAGFWTTEVGESNHNLMYLLAWESMAEREQKWAAFSTDPEWIEKRGETEKNGPLVQSFSNQFLKPTSFSSVK
;
A
#
# COMPACT_ATOMS: atom_id res chain seq x y z
N MET A 1 -18.18 -1.30 -5.74
CA MET A 1 -16.77 -0.93 -5.44
C MET A 1 -16.61 -0.60 -3.97
N ILE A 2 -15.50 -1.05 -3.41
CA ILE A 2 -15.03 -0.59 -2.10
C ILE A 2 -13.58 -0.13 -2.24
N TYR A 3 -13.14 0.69 -1.32
CA TYR A 3 -11.78 1.19 -1.30
C TYR A 3 -11.12 0.81 0.02
N GLU A 4 -9.86 0.46 -0.04
CA GLU A 4 -9.07 0.19 1.15
C GLU A 4 -8.07 1.32 1.32
N MET A 5 -8.22 2.10 2.38
CA MET A 5 -7.23 3.12 2.74
C MET A 5 -6.19 2.48 3.64
N ARG A 6 -4.95 2.56 3.22
CA ARG A 6 -3.82 2.03 3.98
C ARG A 6 -2.91 3.19 4.36
N SER A 7 -2.54 3.24 5.62
CA SER A 7 -1.65 4.28 6.15
C SER A 7 -0.44 3.60 6.77
N TYR A 8 0.74 3.95 6.27
CA TYR A 8 2.00 3.41 6.76
C TYR A 8 2.76 4.50 7.48
N ARG A 9 3.31 4.17 8.65
CA ARG A 9 4.30 5.00 9.30
C ARG A 9 5.67 4.42 9.02
N ALA A 10 6.50 5.17 8.28
CA ALA A 10 7.87 4.74 8.01
C ALA A 10 8.73 4.83 9.27
N MET A 11 9.72 3.95 9.38
CA MET A 11 10.77 4.12 10.36
C MET A 11 11.49 5.46 10.12
N PRO A 12 11.96 6.13 11.18
CA PRO A 12 12.66 7.41 11.03
C PRO A 12 13.78 7.32 9.98
N GLY A 13 13.75 8.26 9.03
CA GLY A 13 14.74 8.30 7.96
C GLY A 13 14.55 7.32 6.81
N ARG A 14 13.53 6.46 6.87
CA ARG A 14 13.35 5.40 5.86
C ARG A 14 12.25 5.69 4.84
N MET A 15 11.61 6.87 4.88
CA MET A 15 10.57 7.22 3.89
C MET A 15 11.09 7.16 2.44
N PRO A 16 12.28 7.69 2.11
CA PRO A 16 12.77 7.56 0.74
C PRO A 16 12.91 6.10 0.28
N ASP A 17 13.36 5.23 1.17
CA ASP A 17 13.49 3.80 0.86
C ASP A 17 12.13 3.14 0.67
N LEU A 18 11.14 3.52 1.49
CA LEU A 18 9.78 3.01 1.37
C LEU A 18 9.14 3.42 0.04
N ILE A 19 9.28 4.69 -0.32
CA ILE A 19 8.78 5.21 -1.60
C ILE A 19 9.44 4.45 -2.75
N LYS A 20 10.75 4.25 -2.70
CA LYS A 20 11.48 3.51 -3.73
C LYS A 20 10.98 2.07 -3.84
N ARG A 21 10.70 1.41 -2.72
CA ARG A 21 10.15 0.05 -2.75
C ARG A 21 8.80 0.00 -3.43
N PHE A 22 7.89 0.94 -3.13
CA PHE A 22 6.62 1.01 -3.83
C PHE A 22 6.82 1.24 -5.32
N ASP A 23 7.64 2.21 -5.68
CA ASP A 23 7.83 2.61 -7.07
C ASP A 23 8.47 1.49 -7.91
N THR A 24 9.44 0.77 -7.38
CA THR A 24 10.23 -0.19 -8.15
C THR A 24 9.83 -1.65 -7.97
N ILE A 25 9.13 -1.98 -6.89
CA ILE A 25 8.81 -3.36 -6.55
C ILE A 25 7.30 -3.57 -6.35
N THR A 26 6.74 -2.90 -5.35
CA THR A 26 5.37 -3.18 -4.90
C THR A 26 4.33 -2.94 -5.99
N LEU A 27 4.41 -1.80 -6.69
CA LEU A 27 3.44 -1.46 -7.72
C LEU A 27 3.49 -2.42 -8.90
N LYS A 28 4.67 -2.92 -9.25
CA LYS A 28 4.81 -3.91 -10.32
C LYS A 28 4.14 -5.23 -9.93
N LEU A 29 4.25 -5.63 -8.67
CA LEU A 29 3.61 -6.84 -8.17
C LEU A 29 2.12 -6.65 -7.96
N PHE A 30 1.68 -5.46 -7.57
CA PHE A 30 0.26 -5.12 -7.58
C PHE A 30 -0.32 -5.32 -8.99
N ASP A 31 0.37 -4.80 -10.00
CA ASP A 31 -0.08 -4.95 -11.39
C ASP A 31 -0.14 -6.42 -11.80
N LYS A 32 0.89 -7.20 -11.45
CA LYS A 32 0.92 -8.64 -11.72
C LYS A 32 -0.29 -9.36 -11.14
N HIS A 33 -0.75 -8.98 -9.96
CA HIS A 33 -1.87 -9.62 -9.28
C HIS A 33 -3.21 -8.94 -9.50
N GLY A 34 -3.26 -7.92 -10.39
CA GLY A 34 -4.50 -7.23 -10.68
C GLY A 34 -5.01 -6.36 -9.54
N ILE A 35 -4.13 -5.91 -8.65
CA ILE A 35 -4.47 -5.00 -7.55
C ILE A 35 -4.37 -3.57 -8.06
N ARG A 36 -5.50 -2.84 -8.02
CA ARG A 36 -5.61 -1.48 -8.55
C ARG A 36 -5.45 -0.47 -7.44
N GLN A 37 -4.60 0.52 -7.66
CA GLN A 37 -4.45 1.63 -6.73
C GLN A 37 -5.21 2.87 -7.24
N ALA A 38 -5.70 3.69 -6.30
CA ALA A 38 -6.46 4.89 -6.57
C ALA A 38 -5.79 6.14 -5.97
N GLY A 39 -4.49 6.11 -5.86
CA GLY A 39 -3.69 7.25 -5.42
C GLY A 39 -2.82 6.96 -4.22
N PHE A 40 -1.67 7.64 -4.20
CA PHE A 40 -0.69 7.59 -3.12
C PHE A 40 -0.34 9.01 -2.69
N TRP A 41 -0.21 9.23 -1.39
CA TRP A 41 0.11 10.55 -0.84
C TRP A 41 1.11 10.42 0.30
N THR A 42 2.02 11.40 0.38
CA THR A 42 2.81 11.67 1.57
C THR A 42 2.25 12.93 2.23
N THR A 43 2.59 13.13 3.50
CA THR A 43 2.13 14.33 4.21
C THR A 43 3.02 15.52 3.85
N GLU A 44 2.45 16.52 3.20
CA GLU A 44 3.14 17.78 2.90
C GLU A 44 3.19 18.66 4.16
N VAL A 45 2.01 18.87 4.77
CA VAL A 45 1.88 19.59 6.03
C VAL A 45 0.88 18.82 6.88
N GLY A 46 1.28 18.40 8.07
CA GLY A 46 0.41 17.65 8.95
C GLY A 46 1.14 17.09 10.15
N GLU A 47 0.53 16.13 10.82
CA GLU A 47 1.03 15.59 12.08
C GLU A 47 2.41 14.96 11.95
N SER A 48 2.65 14.22 10.87
CA SER A 48 3.93 13.53 10.69
C SER A 48 4.27 13.39 9.20
N ASN A 49 5.50 13.73 8.86
CA ASN A 49 6.03 13.50 7.52
C ASN A 49 6.57 12.07 7.33
N HIS A 50 6.40 11.20 8.33
CA HIS A 50 6.72 9.78 8.21
C HIS A 50 5.53 8.95 7.74
N ASN A 51 4.42 9.58 7.37
CA ASN A 51 3.21 8.86 6.94
C ASN A 51 3.11 8.82 5.42
N LEU A 52 2.78 7.62 4.92
CA LEU A 52 2.45 7.36 3.52
C LEU A 52 1.04 6.77 3.51
N MET A 53 0.15 7.34 2.72
CA MET A 53 -1.23 6.87 2.61
C MET A 53 -1.56 6.54 1.18
N TYR A 54 -2.34 5.48 0.96
CA TYR A 54 -2.79 5.15 -0.36
C TYR A 54 -4.14 4.43 -0.34
N LEU A 55 -4.81 4.45 -1.48
CA LEU A 55 -6.08 3.77 -1.69
C LEU A 55 -5.93 2.64 -2.68
N LEU A 56 -6.49 1.49 -2.33
CA LEU A 56 -6.67 0.38 -3.26
C LEU A 56 -8.15 0.26 -3.61
N ALA A 57 -8.44 -0.08 -4.86
CA ALA A 57 -9.80 -0.21 -5.36
C ALA A 57 -10.14 -1.69 -5.54
N TRP A 58 -11.25 -2.13 -4.97
CA TRP A 58 -11.71 -3.52 -5.02
C TRP A 58 -13.15 -3.59 -5.51
N GLU A 59 -13.46 -4.60 -6.34
CA GLU A 59 -14.85 -4.86 -6.72
C GLU A 59 -15.65 -5.37 -5.52
N SER A 60 -15.01 -6.13 -4.63
CA SER A 60 -15.64 -6.75 -3.46
C SER A 60 -14.58 -7.15 -2.45
N MET A 61 -15.00 -7.48 -1.23
CA MET A 61 -14.11 -8.06 -0.23
C MET A 61 -13.56 -9.41 -0.66
N ALA A 62 -14.34 -10.20 -1.41
CA ALA A 62 -13.88 -11.49 -1.91
C ALA A 62 -12.70 -11.32 -2.88
N GLU A 63 -12.78 -10.33 -3.77
CA GLU A 63 -11.66 -9.99 -4.67
C GLU A 63 -10.43 -9.60 -3.85
N ARG A 64 -10.63 -8.76 -2.84
CA ARG A 64 -9.53 -8.31 -1.99
C ARG A 64 -8.83 -9.48 -1.31
N GLU A 65 -9.58 -10.37 -0.70
CA GLU A 65 -9.02 -11.52 0.00
C GLU A 65 -8.19 -12.39 -0.95
N GLN A 66 -8.73 -12.67 -2.12
CA GLN A 66 -8.07 -13.54 -3.09
C GLN A 66 -6.78 -12.91 -3.61
N LYS A 67 -6.85 -11.66 -4.08
CA LYS A 67 -5.71 -11.00 -4.70
C LYS A 67 -4.64 -10.62 -3.68
N TRP A 68 -5.04 -10.16 -2.51
CA TRP A 68 -4.09 -9.83 -1.46
C TRP A 68 -3.35 -11.05 -0.95
N ALA A 69 -4.06 -12.18 -0.77
CA ALA A 69 -3.42 -13.43 -0.38
C ALA A 69 -2.39 -13.88 -1.43
N ALA A 70 -2.74 -13.79 -2.71
CA ALA A 70 -1.82 -14.15 -3.79
C ALA A 70 -0.59 -13.25 -3.81
N PHE A 71 -0.77 -11.94 -3.61
CA PHE A 71 0.34 -10.99 -3.55
C PHE A 71 1.24 -11.25 -2.34
N SER A 72 0.66 -11.35 -1.15
CA SER A 72 1.43 -11.45 0.09
C SER A 72 2.21 -12.76 0.22
N THR A 73 1.81 -13.79 -0.49
CA THR A 73 2.51 -15.08 -0.51
C THR A 73 3.36 -15.30 -1.75
N ASP A 74 3.41 -14.33 -2.66
CA ASP A 74 4.22 -14.41 -3.87
C ASP A 74 5.71 -14.49 -3.48
N PRO A 75 6.43 -15.54 -3.89
CA PRO A 75 7.87 -15.68 -3.58
C PRO A 75 8.69 -14.48 -4.05
N GLU A 76 8.34 -13.87 -5.17
CA GLU A 76 9.03 -12.69 -5.68
C GLU A 76 8.88 -11.50 -4.72
N TRP A 77 7.67 -11.30 -4.18
CA TRP A 77 7.43 -10.26 -3.19
C TRP A 77 8.23 -10.50 -1.91
N ILE A 78 8.18 -11.73 -1.40
CA ILE A 78 8.87 -12.11 -0.16
C ILE A 78 10.37 -11.88 -0.31
N GLU A 79 10.96 -12.31 -1.41
CA GLU A 79 12.39 -12.15 -1.67
C GLU A 79 12.79 -10.68 -1.80
N LYS A 80 12.11 -9.94 -2.66
CA LYS A 80 12.45 -8.53 -2.93
C LYS A 80 12.19 -7.63 -1.74
N ARG A 81 11.10 -7.88 -1.02
CA ARG A 81 10.83 -7.18 0.23
C ARG A 81 11.95 -7.42 1.24
N GLY A 82 12.36 -8.66 1.39
CA GLY A 82 13.43 -9.03 2.30
C GLY A 82 14.73 -8.31 2.00
N GLU A 83 15.08 -8.16 0.72
CA GLU A 83 16.28 -7.41 0.32
C GLU A 83 16.20 -5.94 0.73
N THR A 84 15.02 -5.32 0.62
CA THR A 84 14.86 -3.92 1.02
C THR A 84 14.96 -3.73 2.53
N GLU A 85 14.79 -4.79 3.30
CA GLU A 85 14.81 -4.75 4.77
C GLU A 85 16.07 -5.34 5.38
N LYS A 86 17.09 -5.63 4.57
CA LYS A 86 18.34 -6.20 5.08
C LYS A 86 19.07 -5.31 6.08
N ASN A 87 18.82 -4.01 6.04
CA ASN A 87 19.39 -3.02 6.96
C ASN A 87 18.36 -2.53 7.98
N GLY A 88 17.30 -3.30 8.20
CA GLY A 88 16.25 -2.99 9.14
C GLY A 88 14.89 -2.75 8.46
N PRO A 89 13.79 -2.74 9.22
CA PRO A 89 12.46 -2.55 8.67
C PRO A 89 12.28 -1.14 8.10
N LEU A 90 11.44 -1.00 7.08
CA LEU A 90 11.08 0.28 6.49
C LEU A 90 9.83 0.86 7.15
N VAL A 91 8.92 0.00 7.63
CA VAL A 91 7.63 0.40 8.19
C VAL A 91 7.62 0.13 9.68
N GLN A 92 7.32 1.17 10.45
CA GLN A 92 7.19 1.06 11.90
C GLN A 92 5.83 0.44 12.27
N SER A 93 4.78 0.91 11.62
CA SER A 93 3.41 0.46 11.87
C SER A 93 2.54 0.79 10.67
N PHE A 94 1.40 0.13 10.57
CA PHE A 94 0.43 0.47 9.54
C PHE A 94 -0.98 0.23 10.06
N SER A 95 -1.94 0.88 9.41
CA SER A 95 -3.36 0.67 9.64
C SER A 95 -4.07 0.62 8.30
N ASN A 96 -5.25 0.01 8.27
CA ASN A 96 -6.09 0.01 7.10
C ASN A 96 -7.56 0.06 7.48
N GLN A 97 -8.37 0.57 6.56
CA GLN A 97 -9.81 0.59 6.72
C GLN A 97 -10.46 0.44 5.36
N PHE A 98 -11.66 -0.13 5.35
CA PHE A 98 -12.43 -0.31 4.13
C PHE A 98 -13.52 0.74 4.07
N LEU A 99 -13.63 1.39 2.92
CA LEU A 99 -14.50 2.54 2.71
C LEU A 99 -15.47 2.25 1.58
N LYS A 100 -16.72 2.63 1.78
CA LYS A 100 -17.73 2.55 0.72
C LYS A 100 -17.99 3.97 0.23
N PRO A 101 -17.81 4.26 -1.06
CA PRO A 101 -18.07 5.61 -1.55
C PRO A 101 -19.55 5.94 -1.47
N THR A 102 -19.84 7.20 -1.16
CA THR A 102 -21.20 7.72 -1.19
C THR A 102 -21.66 7.87 -2.64
N SER A 103 -22.98 8.02 -2.85
CA SER A 103 -23.50 8.19 -4.20
C SER A 103 -23.02 9.45 -4.89
N PHE A 104 -22.61 10.45 -4.13
CA PHE A 104 -22.13 11.74 -4.66
C PHE A 104 -20.61 11.85 -4.64
N SER A 105 -19.88 10.78 -4.30
CA SER A 105 -18.40 10.80 -4.32
C SER A 105 -17.90 10.90 -5.74
N SER A 106 -16.85 11.73 -5.94
CA SER A 106 -16.17 11.81 -7.23
C SER A 106 -15.34 10.56 -7.51
N VAL A 107 -14.96 9.85 -6.47
CA VAL A 107 -14.25 8.56 -6.57
C VAL A 107 -15.22 7.46 -6.21
N LYS A 108 -15.52 6.58 -7.17
CA LYS A 108 -16.49 5.51 -6.99
C LYS A 108 -15.95 4.19 -7.50
#